data_59221811def10386297d417c286d8702
#
_entry.id   59221811def10386297d417c286d8702
#
_cell.length_a   1.000
_cell.length_b   1.000
_cell.length_c   1.000
_cell.angle_alpha   90.00
_cell.angle_beta   90.00
_cell.angle_gamma   90.00
#
_symmetry.space_group_name_H-M   'P 1'
#
loop_
_entity.id
_entity.type
_entity.pdbx_description
1 polymer ?
#
loop_
_entity_poly.entity_id
_entity_poly.type
_entity_poly.pdbx_seq_one_letter_code
_entity_poly.pdbx_strand_id
1 'polypeptide(L)'
;LLTLPPFESPSYEQWTMFYYELARQNDCIRGQNQILHERILERITIRWSKKFLEQYCLADLTSETSWLNNIFRKHRKSFSYLEHIIAIEALINREWPFAEILNQVRSFRKINQNNHMDVHNNHITGLTIKNRENWLSLIKKNGVKPARLLNAALYAWLYRNDKHWLLETNQGFHQKYIPQGTKVDWHSRD
;
A
#
# COMPACT_ATOMS: atom_id res chain seq x y z
N LEU A 1 32.96 -6.56 14.49
CA LEU A 1 32.13 -7.58 13.85
C LEU A 1 30.98 -7.93 14.76
N LEU A 2 29.79 -7.50 14.34
CA LEU A 2 28.53 -7.57 15.06
C LEU A 2 28.03 -9.02 15.05
N THR A 3 28.41 -9.82 16.00
CA THR A 3 27.62 -10.98 16.38
C THR A 3 26.45 -10.51 17.22
N LEU A 4 25.49 -9.86 16.59
CA LEU A 4 24.17 -9.73 17.19
C LEU A 4 23.57 -11.13 17.24
N PRO A 5 22.91 -11.51 18.36
CA PRO A 5 22.17 -12.76 18.43
C PRO A 5 21.19 -12.82 17.23
N PRO A 6 20.75 -14.01 16.81
CA PRO A 6 19.83 -14.16 15.68
C PRO A 6 18.47 -13.53 16.01
N PHE A 7 18.44 -12.22 15.93
CA PHE A 7 17.18 -11.50 15.97
C PHE A 7 16.47 -11.74 14.64
N GLU A 8 15.20 -12.02 14.70
CA GLU A 8 14.37 -12.02 13.50
C GLU A 8 14.56 -10.69 12.76
N SER A 9 14.98 -10.76 11.52
CA SER A 9 15.10 -9.58 10.66
C SER A 9 13.73 -8.92 10.52
N PRO A 10 13.63 -7.58 10.55
CA PRO A 10 12.38 -6.91 10.28
C PRO A 10 11.80 -7.33 8.92
N SER A 11 10.48 -7.47 8.85
CA SER A 11 9.81 -7.80 7.60
C SER A 11 9.80 -6.61 6.63
N TYR A 12 9.53 -6.89 5.34
CA TYR A 12 9.39 -5.83 4.34
C TYR A 12 8.25 -4.86 4.66
N GLU A 13 7.17 -5.35 5.28
CA GLU A 13 6.05 -4.52 5.71
C GLU A 13 6.47 -3.57 6.83
N GLN A 14 7.25 -4.07 7.81
CA GLN A 14 7.77 -3.25 8.91
C GLN A 14 8.67 -2.13 8.38
N TRP A 15 9.57 -2.42 7.45
CA TRP A 15 10.39 -1.41 6.80
C TRP A 15 9.55 -0.41 6.00
N THR A 16 8.54 -0.87 5.28
CA THR A 16 7.62 0.02 4.54
C THR A 16 6.93 1.00 5.49
N MET A 17 6.43 0.52 6.63
CA MET A 17 5.77 1.36 7.64
C MET A 17 6.74 2.34 8.28
N PHE A 18 7.96 1.90 8.58
CA PHE A 18 8.99 2.76 9.14
C PHE A 18 9.32 3.93 8.21
N TYR A 19 9.60 3.66 6.93
CA TYR A 19 9.92 4.72 5.96
C TYR A 19 8.76 5.65 5.68
N TYR A 20 7.54 5.13 5.69
CA TYR A 20 6.35 5.96 5.59
C TYR A 20 6.24 6.93 6.78
N GLU A 21 6.40 6.42 8.00
CA GLU A 21 6.34 7.23 9.21
C GLU A 21 7.50 8.25 9.26
N LEU A 22 8.69 7.84 8.86
CA LEU A 22 9.86 8.72 8.76
C LEU A 22 9.63 9.88 7.77
N ALA A 23 9.04 9.59 6.60
CA ALA A 23 8.66 10.60 5.62
C ALA A 23 7.57 11.53 6.18
N ARG A 24 6.59 11.00 6.93
CA ARG A 24 5.52 11.77 7.56
C ARG A 24 6.05 12.76 8.59
N GLN A 25 6.96 12.30 9.47
CA GLN A 25 7.57 13.14 10.51
C GLN A 25 8.44 14.27 9.94
N ASN A 26 8.85 14.14 8.68
CA ASN A 26 9.71 15.10 7.98
C ASN A 26 8.97 15.95 6.94
N ASP A 27 7.64 16.00 6.97
CA ASP A 27 6.82 16.75 6.02
C ASP A 27 7.05 16.35 4.55
N CYS A 28 7.48 15.11 4.33
CA CYS A 28 7.71 14.53 3.01
C CYS A 28 6.51 13.74 2.49
N ILE A 29 5.30 14.01 3.02
CA ILE A 29 4.04 13.42 2.55
C ILE A 29 3.07 14.53 2.15
N ARG A 30 2.39 14.33 1.00
CA ARG A 30 1.29 15.15 0.54
C ARG A 30 -0.03 14.40 0.69
N GLY A 31 -1.03 15.05 1.31
CA GLY A 31 -2.33 14.42 1.57
C GLY A 31 -2.20 13.22 2.51
N GLN A 32 -2.91 12.14 2.19
CA GLN A 32 -2.91 10.97 3.07
C GLN A 32 -1.72 10.03 2.88
N ASN A 33 -1.25 9.83 1.62
CA ASN A 33 -0.31 8.74 1.32
C ASN A 33 0.73 9.04 0.24
N GLN A 34 0.78 10.24 -0.31
CA GLN A 34 1.70 10.55 -1.41
C GLN A 34 3.06 10.99 -0.89
N ILE A 35 4.09 10.16 -1.09
CA ILE A 35 5.47 10.50 -0.78
C ILE A 35 5.97 11.59 -1.73
N LEU A 36 6.54 12.67 -1.19
CA LEU A 36 7.18 13.75 -1.92
C LEU A 36 8.67 13.44 -2.11
N HIS A 37 8.98 12.62 -3.12
CA HIS A 37 10.34 12.17 -3.40
C HIS A 37 11.32 13.35 -3.63
N GLU A 38 10.86 14.45 -4.21
CA GLU A 38 11.67 15.65 -4.44
C GLU A 38 12.21 16.24 -3.13
N ARG A 39 11.38 16.31 -2.08
CA ARG A 39 11.82 16.79 -0.77
C ARG A 39 12.84 15.87 -0.11
N ILE A 40 12.66 14.56 -0.27
CA ILE A 40 13.60 13.58 0.25
C ILE A 40 14.93 13.68 -0.50
N LEU A 41 14.87 13.81 -1.82
CA LEU A 41 16.04 14.01 -2.67
C LEU A 41 16.83 15.26 -2.27
N GLU A 42 16.16 16.38 -2.05
CA GLU A 42 16.77 17.62 -1.58
C GLU A 42 17.54 17.40 -0.27
N ARG A 43 16.93 16.76 0.73
CA ARG A 43 17.59 16.45 2.02
C ARG A 43 18.80 15.55 1.85
N ILE A 44 18.73 14.54 0.99
CA ILE A 44 19.86 13.66 0.70
C ILE A 44 21.00 14.44 0.05
N THR A 45 20.72 15.30 -0.93
CA THR A 45 21.73 16.08 -1.63
C THR A 45 22.36 17.17 -0.75
N ILE A 46 21.64 17.68 0.25
CA ILE A 46 22.20 18.58 1.27
C ILE A 46 23.14 17.82 2.20
N ARG A 47 22.77 16.61 2.63
CA ARG A 47 23.51 15.83 3.63
C ARG A 47 24.72 15.10 3.04
N TRP A 48 24.60 14.56 1.82
CA TRP A 48 25.58 13.73 1.17
C TRP A 48 26.11 14.34 -0.11
N SER A 49 27.44 14.44 -0.22
CA SER A 49 28.06 14.99 -1.43
C SER A 49 27.82 14.07 -2.64
N LYS A 50 27.68 14.67 -3.82
CA LYS A 50 27.55 13.92 -5.08
C LYS A 50 28.72 12.96 -5.28
N LYS A 51 29.96 13.38 -4.99
CA LYS A 51 31.17 12.56 -5.08
C LYS A 51 31.09 11.30 -4.21
N PHE A 52 30.55 11.43 -2.99
CA PHE A 52 30.35 10.29 -2.11
C PHE A 52 29.35 9.30 -2.71
N LEU A 53 28.20 9.78 -3.19
CA LEU A 53 27.18 8.93 -3.79
C LEU A 53 27.69 8.22 -5.06
N GLU A 54 28.46 8.91 -5.90
CA GLU A 54 29.09 8.33 -7.09
C GLU A 54 30.10 7.24 -6.74
N GLN A 55 30.93 7.46 -5.71
CA GLN A 55 31.90 6.49 -5.23
C GLN A 55 31.28 5.15 -4.83
N TYR A 56 30.08 5.17 -4.30
CA TYR A 56 29.35 3.98 -3.85
C TYR A 56 28.25 3.51 -4.81
N CYS A 57 28.25 4.02 -6.05
CA CYS A 57 27.25 3.69 -7.09
C CYS A 57 25.80 3.97 -6.67
N LEU A 58 25.59 5.01 -5.86
CA LEU A 58 24.28 5.42 -5.33
C LEU A 58 23.80 6.77 -5.87
N ALA A 59 24.47 7.29 -6.91
CA ALA A 59 24.19 8.62 -7.48
C ALA A 59 22.88 8.70 -8.28
N ASP A 60 22.35 7.57 -8.77
CA ASP A 60 21.04 7.55 -9.41
C ASP A 60 19.92 7.66 -8.37
N LEU A 61 19.48 8.89 -8.14
CA LEU A 61 18.43 9.22 -7.17
C LEU A 61 17.10 9.61 -7.84
N THR A 62 17.12 9.87 -9.16
CA THR A 62 15.99 10.51 -9.86
C THR A 62 15.22 9.58 -10.78
N SER A 63 15.83 8.47 -11.23
CA SER A 63 15.13 7.54 -12.11
C SER A 63 13.93 6.89 -11.39
N GLU A 64 12.91 6.51 -12.14
CA GLU A 64 11.73 5.81 -11.59
C GLU A 64 12.08 4.51 -10.88
N THR A 65 13.18 3.88 -11.29
CA THR A 65 13.70 2.63 -10.73
C THR A 65 14.82 2.85 -9.71
N SER A 66 15.13 4.10 -9.35
CA SER A 66 16.18 4.42 -8.39
C SER A 66 15.96 3.71 -7.05
N TRP A 67 17.05 3.44 -6.35
CA TRP A 67 16.97 2.87 -5.00
C TRP A 67 16.18 3.78 -4.06
N LEU A 68 16.31 5.11 -4.20
CA LEU A 68 15.61 6.09 -3.40
C LEU A 68 14.09 6.01 -3.58
N ASN A 69 13.61 5.95 -4.81
CA ASN A 69 12.21 5.79 -5.08
C ASN A 69 11.67 4.46 -4.55
N ASN A 70 12.46 3.41 -4.64
CA ASN A 70 12.05 2.08 -4.22
C ASN A 70 12.04 1.91 -2.69
N ILE A 71 12.97 2.52 -1.93
CA ILE A 71 13.04 2.39 -0.47
C ILE A 71 11.86 3.05 0.25
N PHE A 72 11.29 4.13 -0.34
CA PHE A 72 10.10 4.82 0.18
C PHE A 72 8.77 4.29 -0.39
N ARG A 73 8.83 3.32 -1.30
CA ARG A 73 7.65 2.57 -1.77
C ARG A 73 7.44 1.32 -0.93
N LYS A 74 6.49 0.48 -1.34
CA LYS A 74 6.30 -0.83 -0.73
C LYS A 74 7.55 -1.70 -0.96
N HIS A 75 8.24 -2.06 0.13
CA HIS A 75 9.39 -2.93 0.06
C HIS A 75 9.02 -4.30 -0.51
N ARG A 76 9.74 -4.73 -1.54
CA ARG A 76 9.61 -6.04 -2.19
C ARG A 76 10.94 -6.75 -2.34
N LYS A 77 12.04 -6.06 -2.03
CA LYS A 77 13.40 -6.56 -2.07
C LYS A 77 14.20 -5.97 -0.91
N SER A 78 15.31 -6.59 -0.61
CA SER A 78 16.28 -6.06 0.35
C SER A 78 16.99 -4.83 -0.22
N PHE A 79 17.34 -3.92 0.66
CA PHE A 79 18.22 -2.78 0.38
C PHE A 79 19.52 -2.96 1.12
N SER A 80 20.60 -2.37 0.62
CA SER A 80 21.90 -2.40 1.28
C SER A 80 21.87 -1.56 2.57
N TYR A 81 22.76 -1.87 3.52
CA TYR A 81 22.90 -1.06 4.73
C TYR A 81 23.21 0.39 4.42
N LEU A 82 23.98 0.64 3.35
CA LEU A 82 24.37 1.99 2.97
C LEU A 82 23.17 2.79 2.43
N GLU A 83 22.28 2.17 1.66
CA GLU A 83 21.02 2.80 1.24
C GLU A 83 20.14 3.18 2.43
N HIS A 84 20.03 2.28 3.41
CA HIS A 84 19.32 2.57 4.67
C HIS A 84 19.97 3.72 5.43
N ILE A 85 21.30 3.71 5.62
CA ILE A 85 22.02 4.75 6.34
C ILE A 85 21.84 6.11 5.67
N ILE A 86 22.04 6.18 4.34
CA ILE A 86 21.90 7.43 3.59
C ILE A 86 20.48 8.02 3.72
N ALA A 87 19.46 7.20 3.58
CA ALA A 87 18.08 7.65 3.67
C ALA A 87 17.68 8.08 5.08
N ILE A 88 18.10 7.32 6.10
CA ILE A 88 17.77 7.61 7.50
C ILE A 88 18.52 8.87 7.98
N GLU A 89 19.82 8.98 7.69
CA GLU A 89 20.66 10.10 8.10
C GLU A 89 20.21 11.42 7.47
N ALA A 90 19.66 11.38 6.27
CA ALA A 90 19.12 12.58 5.62
C ALA A 90 17.81 13.09 6.24
N LEU A 91 17.08 12.22 6.92
CA LEU A 91 15.76 12.55 7.50
C LEU A 91 15.78 12.66 9.02
N ILE A 92 16.67 11.94 9.71
CA ILE A 92 16.83 12.04 11.17
C ILE A 92 17.89 13.08 11.50
N ASN A 93 17.48 14.20 12.07
CA ASN A 93 18.38 15.30 12.41
C ASN A 93 18.94 15.17 13.84
N ARG A 94 19.32 13.95 14.25
CA ARG A 94 19.95 13.63 15.55
C ARG A 94 20.81 12.38 15.41
N GLU A 95 21.70 12.16 16.38
CA GLU A 95 22.39 10.87 16.48
C GLU A 95 21.36 9.73 16.69
N TRP A 96 21.59 8.63 15.99
CA TRP A 96 20.72 7.46 16.05
C TRP A 96 21.57 6.18 16.08
N PRO A 97 21.54 5.43 17.19
CA PRO A 97 22.15 4.11 17.23
C PRO A 97 21.38 3.14 16.33
N PHE A 98 22.08 2.32 15.56
CA PHE A 98 21.47 1.34 14.66
C PHE A 98 20.46 0.42 15.38
N ALA A 99 20.77 0.02 16.63
CA ALA A 99 19.88 -0.78 17.44
C ALA A 99 18.55 -0.10 17.74
N GLU A 100 18.54 1.22 17.96
CA GLU A 100 17.30 2.00 18.16
C GLU A 100 16.43 1.95 16.93
N ILE A 101 17.00 2.16 15.75
CA ILE A 101 16.25 2.09 14.47
C ILE A 101 15.66 0.68 14.28
N LEU A 102 16.44 -0.37 14.48
CA LEU A 102 15.94 -1.73 14.36
C LEU A 102 14.80 -2.02 15.33
N ASN A 103 14.89 -1.55 16.57
CA ASN A 103 13.82 -1.69 17.55
C ASN A 103 12.59 -0.91 17.13
N GLN A 104 12.74 0.29 16.61
CA GLN A 104 11.64 1.09 16.07
C GLN A 104 10.99 0.40 14.87
N VAL A 105 11.76 -0.13 13.91
CA VAL A 105 11.21 -0.89 12.77
C VAL A 105 10.45 -2.11 13.25
N ARG A 106 10.96 -2.86 14.23
CA ARG A 106 10.30 -4.04 14.81
C ARG A 106 9.03 -3.70 15.58
N SER A 107 8.92 -2.49 16.13
CA SER A 107 7.73 -2.06 16.86
C SER A 107 6.50 -1.91 15.96
N PHE A 108 6.70 -1.72 14.65
CA PHE A 108 5.59 -1.79 13.70
C PHE A 108 5.08 -3.24 13.64
N ARG A 109 3.78 -3.42 13.89
CA ARG A 109 3.18 -4.75 13.86
C ARG A 109 3.35 -5.37 12.48
N LYS A 110 3.78 -6.64 12.44
CA LYS A 110 3.65 -7.47 11.25
C LYS A 110 2.16 -7.47 10.92
N ILE A 111 1.77 -6.91 9.78
CA ILE A 111 0.40 -7.01 9.29
C ILE A 111 0.24 -8.48 8.93
N ASN A 112 -0.29 -9.28 9.88
CA ASN A 112 -0.74 -10.62 9.54
C ASN A 112 -1.74 -10.46 8.41
N GLN A 113 -1.58 -11.21 7.33
CA GLN A 113 -2.50 -11.18 6.18
C GLN A 113 -3.96 -11.46 6.59
N ASN A 114 -4.18 -11.99 7.79
CA ASN A 114 -5.49 -12.18 8.40
C ASN A 114 -6.07 -10.91 9.06
N ASN A 115 -5.27 -9.85 9.30
CA ASN A 115 -5.71 -8.61 9.95
C ASN A 115 -5.88 -7.44 8.96
N HIS A 116 -6.08 -7.71 7.67
CA HIS A 116 -6.64 -6.69 6.76
C HIS A 116 -8.07 -6.26 7.19
N MET A 117 -8.63 -6.90 8.22
CA MET A 117 -9.97 -6.65 8.74
C MET A 117 -10.03 -5.54 9.81
N ASP A 118 -8.99 -5.28 10.61
CA ASP A 118 -9.18 -4.53 11.86
C ASP A 118 -8.73 -3.06 11.85
N VAL A 119 -7.92 -2.61 10.88
CA VAL A 119 -7.53 -1.19 10.78
C VAL A 119 -8.56 -0.36 10.02
N HIS A 120 -9.45 -0.98 9.25
CA HIS A 120 -10.57 -0.29 8.58
C HIS A 120 -11.86 -0.20 9.41
N ASN A 121 -11.96 -0.88 10.55
CA ASN A 121 -13.23 -0.98 11.28
C ASN A 121 -13.55 0.19 12.22
N ASN A 122 -12.67 1.17 12.43
CA ASN A 122 -12.96 2.26 13.37
C ASN A 122 -13.35 3.61 12.73
N HIS A 123 -13.48 3.69 11.42
CA HIS A 123 -14.11 4.85 10.79
C HIS A 123 -14.96 4.42 9.58
N ILE A 124 -16.06 3.72 9.86
CA ILE A 124 -17.17 3.73 8.90
C ILE A 124 -17.69 5.15 8.89
N THR A 125 -17.12 5.99 8.03
CA THR A 125 -17.58 7.36 7.84
C THR A 125 -19.02 7.33 7.30
N GLY A 126 -19.83 8.32 7.62
CA GLY A 126 -21.18 8.45 7.06
C GLY A 126 -21.20 8.30 5.52
N LEU A 127 -20.09 8.62 4.86
CA LEU A 127 -19.88 8.41 3.42
C LEU A 127 -19.85 6.93 3.02
N THR A 128 -19.22 6.06 3.81
CA THR A 128 -19.18 4.61 3.55
C THR A 128 -20.57 4.02 3.66
N ILE A 129 -21.34 4.38 4.68
CA ILE A 129 -22.72 3.92 4.86
C ILE A 129 -23.56 4.35 3.66
N LYS A 130 -23.51 5.61 3.29
CA LYS A 130 -24.25 6.16 2.14
C LYS A 130 -23.88 5.46 0.83
N ASN A 131 -22.60 5.16 0.61
CA ASN A 131 -22.15 4.47 -0.59
C ASN A 131 -22.57 2.99 -0.61
N ARG A 132 -22.62 2.31 0.53
CA ARG A 132 -23.19 0.97 0.67
C ARG A 132 -24.69 0.95 0.33
N GLU A 133 -25.46 1.88 0.88
CA GLU A 133 -26.90 2.00 0.62
C GLU A 133 -27.17 2.27 -0.88
N ASN A 134 -26.43 3.19 -1.48
CA ASN A 134 -26.54 3.49 -2.89
C ASN A 134 -26.23 2.27 -3.76
N TRP A 135 -25.18 1.51 -3.42
CA TRP A 135 -24.83 0.29 -4.14
C TRP A 135 -25.90 -0.79 -4.01
N LEU A 136 -26.42 -1.03 -2.79
CA LEU A 136 -27.51 -1.97 -2.55
C LEU A 136 -28.77 -1.62 -3.35
N SER A 137 -29.13 -0.35 -3.41
CA SER A 137 -30.25 0.13 -4.20
C SER A 137 -30.07 -0.17 -5.69
N LEU A 138 -28.85 0.08 -6.23
CA LEU A 138 -28.53 -0.17 -7.64
C LEU A 138 -28.56 -1.66 -7.99
N ILE A 139 -27.97 -2.53 -7.16
CA ILE A 139 -27.91 -3.96 -7.45
C ILE A 139 -29.27 -4.65 -7.26
N LYS A 140 -30.10 -4.19 -6.32
CA LYS A 140 -31.47 -4.68 -6.14
C LYS A 140 -32.32 -4.41 -7.39
N LYS A 141 -32.15 -3.25 -8.01
CA LYS A 141 -32.94 -2.83 -9.18
C LYS A 141 -32.45 -3.44 -10.49
N ASN A 142 -31.13 -3.54 -10.67
CA ASN A 142 -30.53 -3.81 -11.98
C ASN A 142 -29.69 -5.09 -12.03
N GLY A 143 -29.37 -5.68 -10.88
CA GLY A 143 -28.35 -6.73 -10.76
C GLY A 143 -26.93 -6.18 -10.77
N VAL A 144 -25.95 -7.03 -10.40
CA VAL A 144 -24.56 -6.59 -10.17
C VAL A 144 -23.86 -6.07 -11.43
N LYS A 145 -23.98 -6.80 -12.56
CA LYS A 145 -23.30 -6.40 -13.81
C LYS A 145 -23.81 -5.07 -14.37
N PRO A 146 -25.12 -4.86 -14.56
CA PRO A 146 -25.63 -3.56 -15.00
C PRO A 146 -25.37 -2.43 -13.99
N ALA A 147 -25.50 -2.67 -12.69
CA ALA A 147 -25.20 -1.67 -11.67
C ALA A 147 -23.76 -1.13 -11.76
N ARG A 148 -22.79 -2.01 -12.04
CA ARG A 148 -21.39 -1.63 -12.25
C ARG A 148 -21.21 -0.72 -13.47
N LEU A 149 -21.96 -0.95 -14.55
CA LEU A 149 -21.93 -0.10 -15.75
C LEU A 149 -22.61 1.25 -15.49
N LEU A 150 -23.74 1.25 -14.78
CA LEU A 150 -24.50 2.45 -14.47
C LEU A 150 -23.76 3.41 -13.53
N ASN A 151 -22.99 2.87 -12.58
CA ASN A 151 -22.20 3.68 -11.66
C ASN A 151 -20.82 3.09 -11.38
N ALA A 152 -19.94 3.16 -12.39
CA ALA A 152 -18.57 2.68 -12.31
C ALA A 152 -17.75 3.41 -11.24
N ALA A 153 -18.03 4.70 -11.00
CA ALA A 153 -17.34 5.50 -10.00
C ALA A 153 -17.63 4.99 -8.57
N LEU A 154 -18.90 4.71 -8.26
CA LEU A 154 -19.31 4.15 -6.97
C LEU A 154 -18.69 2.75 -6.75
N TYR A 155 -18.73 1.90 -7.79
CA TYR A 155 -18.10 0.58 -7.73
C TYR A 155 -16.59 0.70 -7.44
N ALA A 156 -15.87 1.57 -8.18
CA ALA A 156 -14.45 1.78 -8.00
C ALA A 156 -14.10 2.36 -6.63
N TRP A 157 -14.97 3.24 -6.09
CA TRP A 157 -14.80 3.77 -4.75
C TRP A 157 -14.95 2.66 -3.69
N LEU A 158 -16.02 1.86 -3.75
CA LEU A 158 -16.25 0.73 -2.84
C LEU A 158 -15.15 -0.33 -2.97
N TYR A 159 -14.70 -0.62 -4.17
CA TYR A 159 -13.61 -1.58 -4.40
C TYR A 159 -12.30 -1.16 -3.74
N ARG A 160 -12.01 0.16 -3.68
CA ARG A 160 -10.80 0.70 -3.04
C ARG A 160 -10.94 0.84 -1.52
N ASN A 161 -12.12 1.19 -1.03
CA ASN A 161 -12.30 1.57 0.36
C ASN A 161 -13.04 0.52 1.19
N ASP A 162 -13.77 -0.41 0.55
CA ASP A 162 -14.64 -1.37 1.23
C ASP A 162 -14.81 -2.67 0.40
N LYS A 163 -13.70 -3.18 -0.08
CA LYS A 163 -13.63 -4.31 -1.01
C LYS A 163 -14.31 -5.57 -0.49
N HIS A 164 -14.08 -5.90 0.78
CA HIS A 164 -14.62 -7.12 1.38
C HIS A 164 -16.15 -7.11 1.36
N TRP A 165 -16.75 -6.07 1.91
CA TRP A 165 -18.21 -5.90 1.92
C TRP A 165 -18.79 -5.92 0.50
N LEU A 166 -18.14 -5.24 -0.45
CA LEU A 166 -18.60 -5.19 -1.84
C LEU A 166 -18.62 -6.58 -2.49
N LEU A 167 -17.56 -7.38 -2.30
CA LEU A 167 -17.47 -8.71 -2.90
C LEU A 167 -18.47 -9.68 -2.26
N GLU A 168 -18.58 -9.68 -0.93
CA GLU A 168 -19.53 -10.49 -0.19
C GLU A 168 -20.99 -10.16 -0.61
N THR A 169 -21.32 -8.87 -0.64
CA THR A 169 -22.63 -8.40 -1.10
C THR A 169 -22.92 -8.84 -2.52
N ASN A 170 -21.99 -8.64 -3.45
CA ASN A 170 -22.17 -9.04 -4.84
C ASN A 170 -22.35 -10.56 -5.00
N GLN A 171 -21.62 -11.37 -4.24
CA GLN A 171 -21.74 -12.83 -4.25
C GLN A 171 -23.16 -13.28 -3.84
N GLY A 172 -23.73 -12.67 -2.81
CA GLY A 172 -25.10 -12.96 -2.38
C GLY A 172 -26.17 -12.67 -3.44
N PHE A 173 -25.90 -11.70 -4.34
CA PHE A 173 -26.79 -11.41 -5.46
C PHE A 173 -26.56 -12.29 -6.69
N HIS A 174 -25.34 -12.83 -6.88
CA HIS A 174 -25.08 -13.77 -7.99
C HIS A 174 -25.71 -15.15 -7.80
N GLN A 175 -25.89 -15.60 -6.58
CA GLN A 175 -26.49 -16.92 -6.29
C GLN A 175 -27.99 -17.00 -6.67
N LYS A 176 -28.66 -15.87 -6.94
CA LYS A 176 -30.08 -15.84 -7.35
C LYS A 176 -30.32 -15.88 -8.86
N TYR A 177 -29.26 -15.80 -9.67
CA TYR A 177 -29.39 -15.87 -11.12
C TYR A 177 -29.06 -17.28 -11.60
N ILE A 178 -30.07 -18.13 -11.68
CA ILE A 178 -30.01 -19.39 -12.47
C ILE A 178 -30.27 -18.95 -13.91
N PRO A 179 -29.28 -19.05 -14.82
CA PRO A 179 -29.54 -18.81 -16.23
C PRO A 179 -30.53 -19.88 -16.71
N GLN A 180 -31.73 -19.50 -17.07
CA GLN A 180 -32.57 -20.34 -17.89
C GLN A 180 -31.90 -20.42 -19.27
N GLY A 181 -30.93 -21.32 -19.38
CA GLY A 181 -30.34 -21.67 -20.65
C GLY A 181 -31.45 -22.30 -21.47
N THR A 182 -31.86 -21.64 -22.56
CA THR A 182 -32.54 -22.33 -23.66
C THR A 182 -31.64 -23.51 -24.03
N LYS A 183 -32.09 -24.73 -23.69
CA LYS A 183 -31.45 -25.94 -24.18
C LYS A 183 -31.52 -25.89 -25.70
N VAL A 184 -30.42 -25.57 -26.34
CA VAL A 184 -30.27 -25.69 -27.78
C VAL A 184 -30.25 -27.19 -28.04
N ASP A 185 -31.31 -27.70 -28.67
CA ASP A 185 -31.38 -29.08 -29.11
C ASP A 185 -30.45 -29.25 -30.34
N TRP A 186 -29.27 -29.82 -30.07
CA TRP A 186 -28.26 -30.03 -31.09
C TRP A 186 -28.61 -31.17 -32.06
N HIS A 187 -29.64 -31.97 -31.75
CA HIS A 187 -30.07 -33.12 -32.63
C HIS A 187 -31.01 -32.71 -33.74
N SER A 188 -31.51 -31.47 -33.73
CA SER A 188 -32.40 -30.98 -34.79
C SER A 188 -31.71 -30.22 -35.92
N ARG A 189 -30.38 -30.38 -36.06
CA ARG A 189 -29.53 -29.61 -36.98
C ARG A 189 -28.87 -30.42 -38.08
N ASP A 190 -29.49 -31.55 -38.47
CA ASP A 190 -29.12 -32.31 -39.69
C ASP A 190 -30.19 -32.12 -40.75
#